data_a6bf557331ccb2b58c2094d807d1230f
#
_entry.id   a6bf557331ccb2b58c2094d807d1230f
#
_cell.length_a   1.000
_cell.length_b   1.000
_cell.length_c   1.000
_cell.angle_alpha   90.00
_cell.angle_beta   90.00
_cell.angle_gamma   90.00
#
_symmetry.space_group_name_H-M   'P 1'
#
loop_
_entity.id
_entity.type
_entity.pdbx_description
1 polymer ?
#
loop_
_entity_poly.entity_id
_entity_poly.type
_entity_poly.pdbx_seq_one_letter_code
_entity_poly.pdbx_strand_id
1 'polypeptide(L)'
;NGKKKVLASVLAGLAVAGAMGGIAPLEAQAGYDTGNSHVNIWADTAPDGSNGKNNAGQNSIVVGYQNTTDNVAGHDGKVAIGAKNTSTNNATTAVGNRNTATGGAATAVGAGNNASGAASLAVGNVSNANAKSAVAVGSYNNVNYTKGSWETTPKQAGEYSTVIGNYSSATGTSASAMGVYTNATGAGSFAAG
;
A
#
# COMPACT_ATOMS: atom_id res chain seq x y z
N ASN A 1 -37.17 -17.89 -7.50
CA ASN A 1 -36.27 -19.05 -7.60
C ASN A 1 -35.47 -19.03 -8.90
N GLY A 2 -34.59 -18.11 -9.18
CA GLY A 2 -33.87 -18.06 -10.45
C GLY A 2 -32.85 -16.98 -10.60
N LYS A 3 -31.96 -16.79 -9.60
CA LYS A 3 -30.86 -15.81 -9.72
C LYS A 3 -29.51 -16.30 -9.15
N LYS A 4 -29.17 -17.56 -9.47
CA LYS A 4 -27.92 -18.14 -8.99
C LYS A 4 -27.15 -18.89 -10.06
N LYS A 5 -26.95 -18.34 -11.24
CA LYS A 5 -26.10 -19.03 -12.24
C LYS A 5 -25.63 -18.12 -13.36
N VAL A 6 -24.89 -17.09 -13.09
CA VAL A 6 -24.27 -16.32 -14.20
C VAL A 6 -22.88 -15.78 -13.88
N LEU A 7 -22.03 -16.44 -13.14
CA LEU A 7 -20.65 -15.94 -13.04
C LEU A 7 -19.57 -17.02 -12.94
N ALA A 8 -19.93 -18.28 -13.17
CA ALA A 8 -18.93 -19.36 -13.18
C ALA A 8 -18.34 -19.67 -14.57
N SER A 9 -18.69 -18.92 -15.61
CA SER A 9 -18.36 -19.31 -16.99
C SER A 9 -17.42 -18.36 -17.75
N VAL A 10 -16.85 -17.36 -17.15
CA VAL A 10 -15.95 -16.43 -17.87
C VAL A 10 -14.47 -16.73 -17.66
N LEU A 11 -14.09 -17.59 -16.74
CA LEU A 11 -12.67 -17.90 -16.49
C LEU A 11 -12.20 -19.29 -16.98
N ALA A 12 -13.05 -20.07 -17.62
CA ALA A 12 -12.65 -21.37 -18.18
C ALA A 12 -11.97 -21.27 -19.57
N GLY A 13 -11.72 -20.09 -20.09
CA GLY A 13 -11.26 -19.85 -21.46
C GLY A 13 -9.80 -19.48 -21.67
N LEU A 14 -8.96 -19.46 -20.66
CA LEU A 14 -7.52 -19.12 -20.86
C LEU A 14 -6.56 -20.16 -20.27
N ALA A 15 -6.87 -21.43 -20.46
CA ALA A 15 -5.85 -22.48 -20.39
C ALA A 15 -5.17 -22.56 -21.76
N VAL A 16 -4.26 -21.69 -22.08
CA VAL A 16 -3.30 -21.90 -23.16
C VAL A 16 -2.29 -22.92 -22.66
N ALA A 17 -2.50 -24.17 -23.03
CA ALA A 17 -1.50 -25.22 -22.91
C ALA A 17 -0.33 -24.89 -23.85
N GLY A 18 0.65 -24.16 -23.33
CA GLY A 18 1.97 -23.98 -23.92
C GLY A 18 2.96 -24.70 -23.03
N ALA A 19 3.37 -25.87 -23.44
CA ALA A 19 4.48 -26.62 -22.85
C ALA A 19 5.78 -25.82 -22.99
N MET A 20 6.13 -25.05 -21.98
CA MET A 20 7.50 -24.59 -21.72
C MET A 20 7.62 -24.24 -20.23
N GLY A 21 8.28 -25.12 -19.48
CA GLY A 21 8.95 -24.82 -18.20
C GLY A 21 8.12 -24.14 -17.11
N GLY A 22 7.40 -24.90 -16.31
CA GLY A 22 7.24 -24.64 -14.87
C GLY A 22 6.64 -23.31 -14.43
N ILE A 23 5.66 -22.73 -15.15
CA ILE A 23 4.87 -21.62 -14.61
C ILE A 23 3.56 -22.21 -14.09
N ALA A 24 3.41 -22.26 -12.78
CA ALA A 24 2.13 -22.61 -12.19
C ALA A 24 1.05 -21.61 -12.67
N PRO A 25 -0.17 -22.08 -13.02
CA PRO A 25 -1.20 -21.19 -13.49
C PRO A 25 -1.55 -20.15 -12.44
N LEU A 26 -1.74 -18.90 -12.87
CA LEU A 26 -2.34 -17.87 -12.02
C LEU A 26 -3.77 -18.31 -11.68
N GLU A 27 -4.03 -18.68 -10.46
CA GLU A 27 -5.39 -18.88 -10.01
C GLU A 27 -6.02 -17.53 -9.65
N ALA A 28 -6.99 -17.10 -10.44
CA ALA A 28 -7.84 -15.98 -10.08
C ALA A 28 -9.04 -16.52 -9.30
N GLN A 29 -9.08 -16.28 -8.01
CA GLN A 29 -10.22 -16.63 -7.18
C GLN A 29 -11.09 -15.38 -6.96
N ALA A 30 -12.20 -15.28 -7.67
CA ALA A 30 -13.27 -14.35 -7.37
C ALA A 30 -14.28 -15.05 -6.46
N GLY A 31 -14.24 -14.78 -5.18
CA GLY A 31 -15.21 -15.27 -4.20
C GLY A 31 -16.35 -14.25 -4.02
N TYR A 32 -17.58 -14.61 -4.36
CA TYR A 32 -18.76 -13.86 -3.93
C TYR A 32 -19.32 -14.56 -2.70
N ASP A 33 -19.04 -14.03 -1.54
CA ASP A 33 -19.69 -14.44 -0.30
C ASP A 33 -20.81 -13.46 0.06
N THR A 34 -21.87 -13.97 0.65
CA THR A 34 -23.07 -13.21 1.02
C THR A 34 -22.77 -12.28 2.19
N GLY A 35 -22.15 -11.15 1.91
CA GLY A 35 -21.77 -10.12 2.86
C GLY A 35 -20.33 -9.61 2.74
N ASN A 36 -19.43 -10.30 2.05
CA ASN A 36 -18.02 -9.96 1.95
C ASN A 36 -17.54 -10.07 0.50
N SER A 37 -17.66 -8.98 -0.25
CA SER A 37 -17.17 -8.93 -1.63
C SER A 37 -15.68 -8.60 -1.66
N HIS A 38 -14.87 -9.48 -2.25
CA HIS A 38 -13.46 -9.18 -2.49
C HIS A 38 -13.00 -9.71 -3.84
N VAL A 39 -11.99 -9.08 -4.43
CA VAL A 39 -11.24 -9.58 -5.56
C VAL A 39 -9.86 -9.98 -5.09
N ASN A 40 -9.50 -11.24 -5.26
CA ASN A 40 -8.20 -11.76 -4.86
C ASN A 40 -7.56 -12.50 -6.03
N ILE A 41 -6.43 -12.00 -6.52
CA ILE A 41 -5.65 -12.58 -7.62
C ILE A 41 -4.21 -12.73 -7.15
N TRP A 42 -3.68 -13.96 -7.14
CA TRP A 42 -2.31 -14.22 -6.71
C TRP A 42 -1.63 -15.33 -7.55
N ALA A 43 -0.31 -15.38 -7.48
CA ALA A 43 0.45 -16.54 -7.95
C ALA A 43 0.54 -17.58 -6.82
N ASP A 44 0.36 -18.86 -7.13
CA ASP A 44 0.34 -19.93 -6.15
C ASP A 44 1.73 -20.16 -5.50
N THR A 45 2.78 -19.94 -6.26
CA THR A 45 4.17 -20.09 -5.80
C THR A 45 5.04 -18.95 -6.34
N ALA A 46 5.83 -18.34 -5.49
CA ALA A 46 6.84 -17.40 -5.93
C ALA A 46 8.01 -18.11 -6.63
N PRO A 47 8.81 -17.42 -7.45
CA PRO A 47 10.00 -17.99 -8.10
C PRO A 47 11.03 -18.58 -7.12
N ASP A 48 11.03 -18.16 -5.87
CA ASP A 48 11.87 -18.67 -4.78
C ASP A 48 11.25 -19.84 -4.01
N GLY A 49 10.09 -20.37 -4.46
CA GLY A 49 9.37 -21.45 -3.80
C GLY A 49 8.55 -21.03 -2.57
N SER A 50 8.51 -19.76 -2.22
CA SER A 50 7.72 -19.29 -1.09
C SER A 50 6.22 -19.17 -1.45
N ASN A 51 5.35 -19.20 -0.42
CA ASN A 51 3.93 -19.04 -0.60
C ASN A 51 3.61 -17.62 -1.11
N GLY A 52 3.10 -17.52 -2.34
CA GLY A 52 2.72 -16.28 -2.99
C GLY A 52 1.34 -15.73 -2.63
N LYS A 53 0.59 -16.46 -1.80
CA LYS A 53 -0.81 -16.13 -1.50
C LYS A 53 -0.96 -14.76 -0.84
N ASN A 54 -1.98 -14.05 -1.26
CA ASN A 54 -2.45 -12.85 -0.59
C ASN A 54 -3.32 -13.22 0.63
N ASN A 55 -3.31 -12.37 1.64
CA ASN A 55 -4.28 -12.42 2.72
C ASN A 55 -5.35 -11.34 2.47
N ALA A 56 -6.44 -11.72 1.83
CA ALA A 56 -7.51 -10.81 1.45
C ALA A 56 -8.62 -10.80 2.52
N GLY A 57 -8.86 -9.65 3.10
CA GLY A 57 -9.99 -9.40 4.00
C GLY A 57 -11.27 -9.02 3.26
N GLN A 58 -12.33 -8.74 4.01
CA GLN A 58 -13.64 -8.34 3.47
C GLN A 58 -13.57 -7.06 2.65
N ASN A 59 -14.43 -6.93 1.63
CA ASN A 59 -14.62 -5.74 0.81
C ASN A 59 -13.29 -5.14 0.33
N SER A 60 -12.41 -5.99 -0.21
CA SER A 60 -11.07 -5.61 -0.64
C SER A 60 -10.76 -6.03 -2.07
N ILE A 61 -9.85 -5.31 -2.70
CA ILE A 61 -9.20 -5.68 -3.95
C ILE A 61 -7.74 -6.01 -3.64
N VAL A 62 -7.34 -7.26 -3.85
CA VAL A 62 -5.98 -7.71 -3.59
C VAL A 62 -5.42 -8.41 -4.81
N VAL A 63 -4.37 -7.87 -5.39
CA VAL A 63 -3.76 -8.39 -6.62
C VAL A 63 -2.26 -8.49 -6.47
N GLY A 64 -1.67 -9.65 -6.75
CA GLY A 64 -0.24 -9.87 -6.79
C GLY A 64 0.28 -10.85 -5.74
N TYR A 65 1.37 -10.51 -5.04
CA TYR A 65 2.14 -11.43 -4.24
C TYR A 65 2.21 -11.02 -2.77
N GLN A 66 1.78 -11.89 -1.86
CA GLN A 66 1.86 -11.68 -0.40
C GLN A 66 1.31 -10.33 0.09
N ASN A 67 0.28 -9.81 -0.56
CA ASN A 67 -0.39 -8.62 -0.08
C ASN A 67 -1.35 -8.97 1.07
N THR A 68 -1.57 -8.04 1.98
CA THR A 68 -2.42 -8.21 3.16
C THR A 68 -3.46 -7.12 3.27
N THR A 69 -4.71 -7.50 3.46
CA THR A 69 -5.78 -6.61 3.95
C THR A 69 -6.39 -7.24 5.20
N ASP A 70 -6.93 -6.42 6.09
CA ASP A 70 -7.55 -6.94 7.31
C ASP A 70 -8.99 -7.46 7.05
N ASN A 71 -9.50 -8.24 7.99
CA ASN A 71 -10.86 -8.79 7.98
C ASN A 71 -11.69 -8.23 9.16
N VAL A 72 -11.63 -6.92 9.35
CA VAL A 72 -12.35 -6.24 10.42
C VAL A 72 -13.67 -5.68 9.87
N ALA A 73 -14.77 -5.94 10.57
CA ALA A 73 -16.08 -5.43 10.19
C ALA A 73 -16.08 -3.89 10.15
N GLY A 74 -16.62 -3.31 9.08
CA GLY A 74 -16.61 -1.86 8.85
C GLY A 74 -15.31 -1.31 8.24
N HIS A 75 -14.31 -2.16 7.99
CA HIS A 75 -13.13 -1.78 7.23
C HIS A 75 -13.33 -2.13 5.75
N ASP A 76 -13.96 -1.23 5.01
CA ASP A 76 -14.34 -1.42 3.62
C ASP A 76 -13.43 -0.66 2.64
N GLY A 77 -13.48 -1.03 1.35
CA GLY A 77 -12.81 -0.31 0.29
C GLY A 77 -11.27 -0.38 0.31
N LYS A 78 -10.71 -1.48 0.82
CA LYS A 78 -9.26 -1.70 0.85
C LYS A 78 -8.73 -2.13 -0.50
N VAL A 79 -7.58 -1.58 -0.90
CA VAL A 79 -6.87 -1.94 -2.12
C VAL A 79 -5.42 -2.28 -1.81
N ALA A 80 -4.96 -3.48 -2.20
CA ALA A 80 -3.56 -3.88 -2.10
C ALA A 80 -3.11 -4.52 -3.42
N ILE A 81 -2.29 -3.82 -4.18
CA ILE A 81 -1.86 -4.25 -5.52
C ILE A 81 -0.34 -4.25 -5.62
N GLY A 82 0.25 -5.37 -6.06
CA GLY A 82 1.69 -5.53 -6.24
C GLY A 82 2.27 -6.60 -5.34
N ALA A 83 3.34 -6.30 -4.59
CA ALA A 83 4.01 -7.30 -3.76
C ALA A 83 4.22 -6.83 -2.32
N LYS A 84 3.84 -7.68 -1.35
CA LYS A 84 4.07 -7.45 0.08
C LYS A 84 3.49 -6.13 0.61
N ASN A 85 2.40 -5.65 0.02
CA ASN A 85 1.72 -4.47 0.50
C ASN A 85 0.78 -4.81 1.65
N THR A 86 0.61 -3.88 2.57
CA THR A 86 -0.35 -3.96 3.68
C THR A 86 -1.35 -2.81 3.56
N SER A 87 -2.63 -3.14 3.42
CA SER A 87 -3.74 -2.18 3.35
C SER A 87 -4.79 -2.59 4.37
N THR A 88 -4.76 -2.00 5.53
CA THR A 88 -5.67 -2.31 6.64
C THR A 88 -6.39 -1.06 7.09
N ASN A 89 -7.59 -1.22 7.65
CA ASN A 89 -8.47 -0.13 7.97
C ASN A 89 -9.35 0.33 6.79
N ASN A 90 -10.27 1.24 7.03
CA ASN A 90 -11.30 1.67 6.09
C ASN A 90 -10.71 2.54 4.96
N ALA A 91 -11.11 2.27 3.70
CA ALA A 91 -10.76 3.03 2.51
C ALA A 91 -9.26 3.22 2.27
N THR A 92 -8.43 2.23 2.63
CA THR A 92 -6.98 2.31 2.46
C THR A 92 -6.52 1.78 1.10
N THR A 93 -5.44 2.36 0.57
CA THR A 93 -4.85 1.95 -0.70
C THR A 93 -3.33 1.77 -0.56
N ALA A 94 -2.83 0.57 -0.90
CA ALA A 94 -1.41 0.27 -0.96
C ALA A 94 -1.06 -0.35 -2.32
N VAL A 95 -0.27 0.36 -3.14
CA VAL A 95 0.07 -0.05 -4.50
C VAL A 95 1.57 -0.02 -4.73
N GLY A 96 2.14 -1.13 -5.20
CA GLY A 96 3.56 -1.27 -5.51
C GLY A 96 4.25 -2.36 -4.72
N ASN A 97 5.35 -2.05 -4.02
CA ASN A 97 6.12 -3.04 -3.27
C ASN A 97 6.35 -2.63 -1.81
N ARG A 98 6.00 -3.48 -0.86
CA ARG A 98 6.21 -3.25 0.58
C ARG A 98 5.63 -1.94 1.12
N ASN A 99 4.55 -1.46 0.55
CA ASN A 99 3.87 -0.27 1.07
C ASN A 99 2.94 -0.64 2.23
N THR A 100 2.79 0.27 3.17
CA THR A 100 1.90 0.14 4.33
C THR A 100 0.91 1.29 4.35
N ALA A 101 -0.37 1.00 4.24
CA ALA A 101 -1.48 1.95 4.38
C ALA A 101 -2.41 1.45 5.51
N THR A 102 -2.29 2.02 6.69
CA THR A 102 -2.98 1.57 7.90
C THR A 102 -3.82 2.64 8.61
N GLY A 103 -3.65 3.89 8.23
CA GLY A 103 -4.56 4.96 8.68
C GLY A 103 -5.89 4.92 7.91
N GLY A 104 -7.02 5.22 8.53
CA GLY A 104 -8.30 5.33 7.80
C GLY A 104 -8.19 6.31 6.63
N ALA A 105 -8.61 5.93 5.42
CA ALA A 105 -8.45 6.67 4.17
C ALA A 105 -6.99 6.98 3.78
N ALA A 106 -6.03 6.21 4.25
CA ALA A 106 -4.62 6.40 3.91
C ALA A 106 -4.26 5.79 2.55
N THR A 107 -3.29 6.40 1.86
CA THR A 107 -2.78 5.94 0.58
C THR A 107 -1.27 5.84 0.58
N ALA A 108 -0.72 4.68 0.21
CA ALA A 108 0.71 4.43 0.06
C ALA A 108 1.00 3.85 -1.34
N VAL A 109 1.77 4.56 -2.17
CA VAL A 109 2.04 4.16 -3.56
C VAL A 109 3.54 4.23 -3.87
N GLY A 110 4.11 3.15 -4.41
CA GLY A 110 5.51 3.07 -4.79
C GLY A 110 6.25 1.93 -4.11
N ALA A 111 7.35 2.21 -3.41
CA ALA A 111 8.14 1.18 -2.74
C ALA A 111 8.49 1.56 -1.28
N GLY A 112 8.13 0.70 -0.33
CA GLY A 112 8.49 0.87 1.07
C GLY A 112 7.88 2.09 1.75
N ASN A 113 6.79 2.64 1.24
CA ASN A 113 6.14 3.81 1.82
C ASN A 113 5.23 3.43 3.00
N ASN A 114 5.12 4.33 3.97
CA ASN A 114 4.27 4.16 5.13
C ASN A 114 3.27 5.33 5.26
N ALA A 115 1.99 5.06 5.08
CA ALA A 115 0.88 5.97 5.30
C ALA A 115 0.03 5.44 6.46
N SER A 116 0.44 5.72 7.69
CA SER A 116 -0.22 5.22 8.90
C SER A 116 -1.07 6.28 9.63
N GLY A 117 -0.96 7.54 9.24
CA GLY A 117 -1.86 8.58 9.71
C GLY A 117 -3.24 8.51 9.04
N ALA A 118 -4.30 8.90 9.73
CA ALA A 118 -5.62 9.00 9.12
C ALA A 118 -5.60 10.04 7.99
N ALA A 119 -6.18 9.71 6.82
CA ALA A 119 -6.19 10.53 5.61
C ALA A 119 -4.78 10.94 5.12
N SER A 120 -3.77 10.13 5.39
CA SER A 120 -2.39 10.40 5.00
C SER A 120 -2.06 9.89 3.60
N LEU A 121 -1.05 10.51 2.96
CA LEU A 121 -0.58 10.14 1.64
C LEU A 121 0.94 9.98 1.63
N ALA A 122 1.43 8.80 1.29
CA ALA A 122 2.86 8.52 1.10
C ALA A 122 3.09 7.97 -0.32
N VAL A 123 3.81 8.71 -1.16
CA VAL A 123 4.06 8.35 -2.55
C VAL A 123 5.54 8.45 -2.87
N GLY A 124 6.08 7.40 -3.50
CA GLY A 124 7.46 7.37 -3.96
C GLY A 124 8.27 6.21 -3.40
N ASN A 125 9.40 6.49 -2.75
CA ASN A 125 10.28 5.45 -2.20
C ASN A 125 10.65 5.75 -0.74
N VAL A 126 10.32 4.85 0.17
CA VAL A 126 10.64 4.96 1.60
C VAL A 126 10.20 6.30 2.22
N SER A 127 9.05 6.79 1.81
CA SER A 127 8.46 8.01 2.34
C SER A 127 7.45 7.70 3.45
N ASN A 128 7.38 8.54 4.48
CA ASN A 128 6.64 8.27 5.69
C ASN A 128 5.64 9.40 6.02
N ALA A 129 4.36 9.09 5.98
CA ALA A 129 3.25 9.98 6.33
C ALA A 129 2.45 9.36 7.49
N ASN A 130 3.02 9.41 8.70
CA ASN A 130 2.51 8.71 9.88
C ASN A 130 1.69 9.59 10.84
N ALA A 131 1.38 10.82 10.45
CA ALA A 131 0.48 11.68 11.19
C ALA A 131 -0.81 11.96 10.41
N LYS A 132 -1.85 12.42 11.10
CA LYS A 132 -3.15 12.76 10.52
C LYS A 132 -2.98 13.78 9.38
N SER A 133 -3.55 13.46 8.23
CA SER A 133 -3.51 14.28 7.01
C SER A 133 -2.10 14.69 6.56
N ALA A 134 -1.08 13.94 6.96
CA ALA A 134 0.28 14.18 6.51
C ALA A 134 0.46 13.73 5.06
N VAL A 135 1.24 14.49 4.31
CA VAL A 135 1.61 14.19 2.92
C VAL A 135 3.12 14.04 2.80
N ALA A 136 3.58 12.95 2.20
CA ALA A 136 5.00 12.71 1.91
C ALA A 136 5.14 12.17 0.48
N VAL A 137 5.72 12.99 -0.40
CA VAL A 137 5.89 12.67 -1.83
C VAL A 137 7.36 12.78 -2.21
N GLY A 138 7.93 11.72 -2.80
CA GLY A 138 9.31 11.66 -3.23
C GLY A 138 10.07 10.50 -2.62
N SER A 139 11.34 10.72 -2.21
CA SER A 139 12.17 9.66 -1.67
C SER A 139 12.72 9.98 -0.29
N TYR A 140 12.71 8.99 0.60
CA TYR A 140 13.29 9.10 1.95
C TYR A 140 12.78 10.31 2.74
N ASN A 141 11.52 10.68 2.56
CA ASN A 141 10.91 11.78 3.28
C ASN A 141 10.42 11.34 4.66
N ASN A 142 10.55 12.22 5.66
CA ASN A 142 10.25 11.94 7.08
C ASN A 142 10.90 10.64 7.59
N VAL A 143 12.16 10.44 7.27
CA VAL A 143 12.97 9.33 7.79
C VAL A 143 14.26 9.86 8.41
N ASN A 144 14.78 9.15 9.39
CA ASN A 144 16.13 9.36 9.89
C ASN A 144 17.10 8.63 8.96
N TYR A 145 17.86 9.38 8.21
CA TYR A 145 18.88 8.83 7.35
C TYR A 145 20.25 8.96 8.01
N THR A 146 20.98 7.86 8.09
CA THR A 146 22.39 7.87 8.50
C THR A 146 23.22 7.55 7.26
N LYS A 147 24.11 8.47 6.88
CA LYS A 147 25.00 8.31 5.72
C LYS A 147 25.81 7.01 5.86
N GLY A 148 25.69 6.13 4.86
CA GLY A 148 26.37 4.82 4.84
C GLY A 148 25.59 3.68 5.47
N SER A 149 24.39 3.90 5.99
CA SER A 149 23.47 2.87 6.45
C SER A 149 22.30 2.73 5.49
N TRP A 150 21.92 1.48 5.18
CA TRP A 150 20.67 1.18 4.44
C TRP A 150 19.44 1.15 5.35
N GLU A 151 19.66 1.23 6.65
CA GLU A 151 18.57 1.26 7.63
C GLU A 151 18.06 2.69 7.80
N THR A 152 16.77 2.85 7.58
CA THR A 152 16.06 4.11 7.83
C THR A 152 15.04 3.88 8.93
N THR A 153 15.01 4.77 9.92
CA THR A 153 13.94 4.79 10.91
C THR A 153 12.95 5.91 10.59
N PRO A 154 11.63 5.65 10.69
CA PRO A 154 10.63 6.69 10.46
C PRO A 154 10.80 7.87 11.43
N LYS A 155 10.73 9.10 10.92
CA LYS A 155 10.48 10.28 11.73
C LYS A 155 8.99 10.51 11.86
N GLN A 156 8.54 11.02 13.00
CA GLN A 156 7.17 11.45 13.15
C GLN A 156 6.91 12.66 12.24
N ALA A 157 6.01 12.51 11.29
CA ALA A 157 5.47 13.64 10.53
C ALA A 157 4.61 14.53 11.46
N GLY A 158 4.54 15.82 11.20
CA GLY A 158 3.58 16.69 11.86
C GLY A 158 2.16 16.43 11.32
N GLU A 159 1.14 16.63 12.15
CA GLU A 159 -0.25 16.63 11.65
C GLU A 159 -0.43 17.72 10.59
N TYR A 160 -1.16 17.42 9.51
CA TYR A 160 -1.38 18.33 8.38
C TYR A 160 -0.09 18.79 7.69
N SER A 161 1.03 18.10 7.91
CA SER A 161 2.30 18.46 7.30
C SER A 161 2.40 17.99 5.84
N THR A 162 3.21 18.70 5.06
CA THR A 162 3.48 18.35 3.66
C THR A 162 4.98 18.28 3.42
N VAL A 163 5.45 17.16 2.87
CA VAL A 163 6.83 17.00 2.38
C VAL A 163 6.80 16.61 0.91
N ILE A 164 7.50 17.38 0.09
CA ILE A 164 7.69 17.05 -1.33
C ILE A 164 9.17 17.18 -1.66
N GLY A 165 9.82 16.06 -1.96
CA GLY A 165 11.25 16.12 -2.26
C GLY A 165 12.01 14.85 -1.96
N ASN A 166 13.29 15.03 -1.59
CA ASN A 166 14.20 13.93 -1.31
C ASN A 166 14.95 14.18 0.00
N TYR A 167 14.97 13.22 0.90
CA TYR A 167 15.57 13.33 2.25
C TYR A 167 15.06 14.54 3.07
N SER A 168 13.84 14.96 2.82
CA SER A 168 13.25 16.13 3.45
C SER A 168 12.32 15.74 4.60
N SER A 169 12.04 16.66 5.51
CA SER A 169 11.26 16.36 6.72
C SER A 169 10.38 17.54 7.14
N ALA A 170 9.12 17.28 7.44
CA ALA A 170 8.19 18.22 8.05
C ALA A 170 7.61 17.60 9.32
N THR A 171 8.14 17.96 10.47
CA THR A 171 7.76 17.41 11.76
C THR A 171 6.92 18.35 12.62
N GLY A 172 6.84 19.62 12.26
CA GLY A 172 5.92 20.56 12.89
C GLY A 172 4.47 20.38 12.39
N THR A 173 3.49 20.66 13.22
CA THR A 173 2.08 20.71 12.83
C THR A 173 1.88 21.75 11.73
N SER A 174 1.19 21.38 10.63
CA SER A 174 0.99 22.23 9.45
C SER A 174 2.30 22.74 8.81
N ALA A 175 3.43 22.07 9.05
CA ALA A 175 4.70 22.43 8.44
C ALA A 175 4.79 21.97 6.99
N SER A 176 5.54 22.68 6.16
CA SER A 176 5.79 22.32 4.77
C SER A 176 7.28 22.33 4.45
N ALA A 177 7.78 21.24 3.84
CA ALA A 177 9.16 21.13 3.39
C ALA A 177 9.18 20.73 1.91
N MET A 178 9.86 21.52 1.07
CA MET A 178 9.95 21.28 -0.37
C MET A 178 11.40 21.37 -0.85
N GLY A 179 11.88 20.32 -1.52
CA GLY A 179 13.22 20.29 -2.09
C GLY A 179 14.06 19.11 -1.63
N VAL A 180 15.38 19.30 -1.54
CA VAL A 180 16.33 18.26 -1.16
C VAL A 180 16.97 18.61 0.18
N TYR A 181 16.93 17.68 1.14
CA TYR A 181 17.44 17.89 2.51
C TYR A 181 16.79 19.07 3.26
N THR A 182 15.57 19.44 2.91
CA THR A 182 14.84 20.51 3.59
C THR A 182 14.21 20.00 4.90
N ASN A 183 14.17 20.85 5.92
CA ASN A 183 13.67 20.47 7.24
C ASN A 183 12.81 21.58 7.85
N ALA A 184 11.52 21.33 8.00
CA ALA A 184 10.53 22.24 8.59
C ALA A 184 10.07 21.65 9.93
N THR A 185 10.54 22.17 11.05
CA THR A 185 10.31 21.61 12.40
C THR A 185 9.35 22.40 13.26
N GLY A 186 9.20 23.68 13.01
CA GLY A 186 8.26 24.53 13.75
C GLY A 186 6.82 24.38 13.24
N ALA A 187 5.83 24.57 14.12
CA ALA A 187 4.44 24.62 13.72
C ALA A 187 4.20 25.74 12.68
N GLY A 188 3.52 25.42 11.57
CA GLY A 188 3.28 26.34 10.47
C GLY A 188 4.56 26.76 9.70
N SER A 189 5.70 26.12 9.95
CA SER A 189 6.96 26.48 9.28
C SER A 189 6.97 26.04 7.80
N PHE A 190 7.69 26.80 6.99
CA PHE A 190 7.95 26.48 5.59
C PHE A 190 9.47 26.46 5.35
N ALA A 191 9.94 25.39 4.71
CA ALA A 191 11.32 25.25 4.27
C ALA A 191 11.37 24.86 2.80
N ALA A 192 12.15 25.55 2.00
CA ALA A 192 12.36 25.26 0.59
C ALA A 192 13.86 25.35 0.24
N GLY A 193 14.36 24.45 -0.66
CA GLY A 193 15.75 24.45 -1.08
C GLY A 193 16.19 23.23 -1.88
#